data_2af5032f99d4a355b0bdcab0c85ce464
#
_entry.id   2af5032f99d4a355b0bdcab0c85ce464
#
_cell.length_a   1.000
_cell.length_b   1.000
_cell.length_c   1.000
_cell.angle_alpha   90.00
_cell.angle_beta   90.00
_cell.angle_gamma   90.00
#
_symmetry.space_group_name_H-M   'P 1'
#
loop_
_entity.id
_entity.type
_entity.pdbx_description
1 polymer ?
#
loop_
_entity_poly.entity_id
_entity_poly.type
_entity_poly.pdbx_seq_one_letter_code
_entity_poly.pdbx_strand_id
1 'polypeptide(L)'
;HEVVMAPTAFMYLDYYQGNPEAEPVNFDVNLPLEKVYSYEPLSSRIPVENHKYIIGVQGNIWMEYIHNYSKIEYMAFPRLLAVAEIGWSDAEKDFDDFSKRLSNNLNWLDKKGVNFRIPDVAYSTTYVNTGGFDLVMQPPVKGANIYYTLNGDDPMLKGTLYQSPIRIIFEDNNPVQLKYIVRNRTGRVSGTRVLNFDKK
;
A
#
# COMPACT_ATOMS: atom_id res chain seq x y z
N HIS A 1 -12.03 -24.92 22.80
CA HIS A 1 -10.61 -24.55 22.73
C HIS A 1 -10.46 -23.09 22.34
N GLU A 2 -9.45 -22.43 22.88
CA GLU A 2 -9.06 -21.08 22.47
C GLU A 2 -8.45 -21.10 21.07
N VAL A 3 -8.68 -20.04 20.28
CA VAL A 3 -8.28 -19.94 18.88
C VAL A 3 -7.63 -18.59 18.62
N VAL A 4 -6.49 -18.63 17.94
CA VAL A 4 -5.88 -17.44 17.30
C VAL A 4 -6.24 -17.46 15.81
N MET A 5 -6.83 -16.38 15.31
CA MET A 5 -7.32 -16.31 13.94
C MET A 5 -6.20 -15.94 12.97
N ALA A 6 -5.93 -16.81 11.99
CA ALA A 6 -4.87 -16.61 10.99
C ALA A 6 -5.32 -17.05 9.57
N PRO A 7 -6.46 -16.57 9.05
CA PRO A 7 -6.94 -17.00 7.73
C PRO A 7 -6.01 -16.54 6.61
N THR A 8 -5.67 -17.44 5.72
CA THR A 8 -4.78 -17.25 4.57
C THR A 8 -5.12 -16.00 3.75
N ALA A 9 -6.40 -15.77 3.49
CA ALA A 9 -6.89 -14.68 2.66
C ALA A 9 -6.66 -13.27 3.24
N PHE A 10 -6.25 -13.16 4.53
CA PHE A 10 -6.09 -11.87 5.23
C PHE A 10 -4.80 -11.75 6.03
N MET A 11 -4.19 -12.88 6.44
CA MET A 11 -3.13 -12.90 7.43
C MET A 11 -1.81 -13.49 6.93
N TYR A 12 -1.70 -13.87 5.64
CA TYR A 12 -0.47 -14.37 5.05
C TYR A 12 0.32 -13.20 4.44
N LEU A 13 1.20 -12.63 5.25
CA LEU A 13 1.95 -11.43 4.91
C LEU A 13 3.17 -11.71 4.00
N ASP A 14 3.33 -12.91 3.51
CA ASP A 14 4.26 -13.33 2.48
C ASP A 14 3.70 -13.20 1.05
N TYR A 15 2.46 -12.70 0.89
CA TYR A 15 1.86 -12.37 -0.40
C TYR A 15 2.24 -10.96 -0.87
N TYR A 16 2.12 -10.68 -2.19
CA TYR A 16 2.32 -9.34 -2.73
C TYR A 16 1.40 -8.31 -2.05
N GLN A 17 1.90 -7.10 -1.87
CA GLN A 17 1.14 -6.01 -1.26
C GLN A 17 0.49 -5.08 -2.29
N GLY A 18 0.88 -5.19 -3.55
CA GLY A 18 0.40 -4.39 -4.68
C GLY A 18 0.73 -5.06 -6.01
N ASN A 19 1.04 -4.27 -7.06
CA ASN A 19 1.40 -4.81 -8.35
C ASN A 19 2.71 -5.64 -8.27
N PRO A 20 2.70 -6.93 -8.64
CA PRO A 20 3.89 -7.80 -8.62
C PRO A 20 5.09 -7.25 -9.41
N GLU A 21 4.85 -6.53 -10.51
CA GLU A 21 5.91 -5.92 -11.33
C GLU A 21 6.71 -4.84 -10.58
N ALA A 22 6.12 -4.26 -9.55
CA ALA A 22 6.73 -3.21 -8.73
C ALA A 22 7.29 -3.73 -7.40
N GLU A 23 7.28 -5.04 -7.18
CA GLU A 23 7.65 -5.67 -5.91
C GLU A 23 8.66 -6.80 -6.08
N PRO A 24 9.46 -7.11 -5.04
CA PRO A 24 10.33 -8.29 -5.06
C PRO A 24 9.51 -9.58 -5.20
N VAL A 25 10.04 -10.56 -5.96
CA VAL A 25 9.39 -11.85 -6.24
C VAL A 25 8.82 -12.51 -4.98
N ASN A 26 7.57 -12.95 -5.06
CA ASN A 26 6.81 -13.61 -4.01
C ASN A 26 5.80 -14.62 -4.58
N PHE A 27 4.92 -15.17 -3.72
CA PHE A 27 3.76 -15.94 -4.18
C PHE A 27 2.82 -15.06 -5.02
N ASP A 28 2.32 -15.60 -6.12
CA ASP A 28 1.43 -14.89 -7.05
C ASP A 28 -0.01 -14.76 -6.48
N VAL A 29 -0.08 -14.14 -5.31
CA VAL A 29 -1.31 -13.76 -4.62
C VAL A 29 -1.16 -12.34 -4.11
N ASN A 30 -2.18 -11.51 -4.29
CA ASN A 30 -2.17 -10.13 -3.82
C ASN A 30 -2.98 -9.98 -2.52
N LEU A 31 -2.33 -9.42 -1.50
CA LEU A 31 -2.92 -9.10 -0.20
C LEU A 31 -2.56 -7.65 0.18
N PRO A 32 -3.29 -6.65 -0.35
CA PRO A 32 -3.03 -5.25 -0.04
C PRO A 32 -3.41 -4.91 1.41
N LEU A 33 -2.86 -3.80 1.90
CA LEU A 33 -3.05 -3.30 3.26
C LEU A 33 -4.53 -3.19 3.66
N GLU A 34 -5.36 -2.60 2.78
CA GLU A 34 -6.79 -2.44 3.00
C GLU A 34 -7.50 -3.79 3.20
N LYS A 35 -7.10 -4.80 2.43
CA LYS A 35 -7.65 -6.16 2.56
C LYS A 35 -7.29 -6.77 3.92
N VAL A 36 -6.08 -6.61 4.40
CA VAL A 36 -5.69 -7.04 5.75
C VAL A 36 -6.54 -6.32 6.79
N TYR A 37 -6.65 -4.98 6.69
CA TYR A 37 -7.41 -4.16 7.63
C TYR A 37 -8.90 -4.50 7.65
N SER A 38 -9.47 -4.95 6.54
CA SER A 38 -10.89 -5.33 6.45
C SER A 38 -11.26 -6.61 7.21
N TYR A 39 -10.26 -7.39 7.68
CA TYR A 39 -10.52 -8.65 8.35
C TYR A 39 -11.24 -8.45 9.70
N GLU A 40 -12.35 -9.18 9.90
CA GLU A 40 -13.14 -9.19 11.13
C GLU A 40 -13.01 -10.54 11.83
N PRO A 41 -12.25 -10.63 12.95
CA PRO A 41 -12.06 -11.88 13.66
C PRO A 41 -13.34 -12.37 14.36
N LEU A 42 -14.21 -11.46 14.81
CA LEU A 42 -15.49 -11.76 15.44
C LEU A 42 -16.64 -11.70 14.42
N SER A 43 -16.43 -12.32 13.27
CA SER A 43 -17.38 -12.34 12.15
C SER A 43 -18.76 -12.84 12.58
N SER A 44 -19.81 -12.28 12.00
CA SER A 44 -21.22 -12.74 12.19
C SER A 44 -21.48 -14.19 11.78
N ARG A 45 -20.52 -14.83 11.09
CA ARG A 45 -20.56 -16.28 10.79
C ARG A 45 -20.23 -17.16 12.00
N ILE A 46 -19.67 -16.56 13.06
CA ILE A 46 -19.32 -17.25 14.30
C ILE A 46 -20.40 -16.90 15.33
N PRO A 47 -21.08 -17.89 15.93
CA PRO A 47 -22.04 -17.63 16.99
C PRO A 47 -21.44 -16.79 18.12
N VAL A 48 -22.17 -15.79 18.61
CA VAL A 48 -21.69 -14.82 19.61
C VAL A 48 -21.18 -15.50 20.89
N GLU A 49 -21.83 -16.59 21.30
CA GLU A 49 -21.41 -17.40 22.45
C GLU A 49 -20.03 -18.02 22.29
N ASN A 50 -19.53 -18.13 21.06
CA ASN A 50 -18.21 -18.67 20.73
C ASN A 50 -17.13 -17.58 20.59
N HIS A 51 -17.48 -16.29 20.54
CA HIS A 51 -16.53 -15.21 20.44
C HIS A 51 -15.50 -15.21 21.59
N LYS A 52 -15.90 -15.63 22.78
CA LYS A 52 -15.02 -15.78 23.96
C LYS A 52 -13.84 -16.72 23.76
N TYR A 53 -13.88 -17.59 22.76
CA TYR A 53 -12.77 -18.51 22.45
C TYR A 53 -11.78 -17.91 21.46
N ILE A 54 -12.09 -16.78 20.84
CA ILE A 54 -11.17 -16.10 19.91
C ILE A 54 -10.29 -15.16 20.75
N ILE A 55 -9.04 -15.55 20.98
CA ILE A 55 -8.12 -14.85 21.86
C ILE A 55 -7.19 -13.88 21.13
N GLY A 56 -7.27 -13.80 19.80
CA GLY A 56 -6.47 -12.86 19.02
C GLY A 56 -6.36 -13.21 17.54
N VAL A 57 -5.49 -12.47 16.86
CA VAL A 57 -5.15 -12.62 15.44
C VAL A 57 -3.64 -12.81 15.28
N GLN A 58 -3.24 -13.47 14.18
CA GLN A 58 -1.84 -13.73 13.86
C GLN A 58 -1.57 -13.48 12.38
N GLY A 59 -0.57 -12.65 12.07
CA GLY A 59 0.01 -12.53 10.73
C GLY A 59 1.12 -13.56 10.55
N ASN A 60 1.12 -14.27 9.42
CA ASN A 60 2.12 -15.27 9.06
C ASN A 60 3.03 -14.73 7.96
N ILE A 61 4.32 -15.06 8.04
CA ILE A 61 5.31 -14.80 6.99
C ILE A 61 6.08 -16.10 6.76
N TRP A 62 5.89 -16.70 5.58
CA TRP A 62 6.58 -17.91 5.17
C TRP A 62 7.83 -17.55 4.35
N MET A 63 8.88 -18.34 4.46
CA MET A 63 10.24 -17.93 4.08
C MET A 63 10.67 -18.38 2.69
N GLU A 64 9.81 -19.00 1.87
CA GLU A 64 10.16 -19.58 0.57
C GLU A 64 10.82 -18.58 -0.39
N TYR A 65 10.38 -17.33 -0.36
CA TYR A 65 10.93 -16.24 -1.17
C TYR A 65 11.66 -15.17 -0.35
N ILE A 66 11.86 -15.41 0.97
CA ILE A 66 12.42 -14.41 1.89
C ILE A 66 13.80 -14.87 2.37
N HIS A 67 14.85 -14.25 1.85
CA HIS A 67 16.22 -14.67 2.07
C HIS A 67 17.01 -13.79 3.06
N ASN A 68 16.43 -12.70 3.55
CA ASN A 68 17.09 -11.79 4.47
C ASN A 68 16.09 -11.01 5.32
N TYR A 69 16.59 -10.43 6.43
CA TYR A 69 15.77 -9.69 7.39
C TYR A 69 15.08 -8.46 6.77
N SER A 70 15.78 -7.74 5.90
CA SER A 70 15.22 -6.56 5.22
C SER A 70 13.97 -6.89 4.40
N LYS A 71 13.92 -8.10 3.80
CA LYS A 71 12.71 -8.55 3.10
C LYS A 71 11.59 -8.95 4.05
N ILE A 72 11.91 -9.48 5.24
CA ILE A 72 10.88 -9.72 6.29
C ILE A 72 10.20 -8.39 6.64
N GLU A 73 10.98 -7.34 6.90
CA GLU A 73 10.45 -6.02 7.21
C GLU A 73 9.57 -5.47 6.09
N TYR A 74 10.03 -5.60 4.83
CA TYR A 74 9.27 -5.19 3.66
C TYR A 74 7.92 -5.90 3.56
N MET A 75 7.90 -7.20 3.82
CA MET A 75 6.68 -8.01 3.75
C MET A 75 5.75 -7.76 4.94
N ALA A 76 6.30 -7.58 6.14
CA ALA A 76 5.51 -7.30 7.34
C ALA A 76 4.84 -5.93 7.29
N PHE A 77 5.60 -4.88 6.96
CA PHE A 77 5.12 -3.51 7.06
C PHE A 77 4.73 -2.91 5.70
N PRO A 78 3.61 -2.16 5.67
CA PRO A 78 2.78 -1.66 6.78
C PRO A 78 1.71 -2.61 7.30
N ARG A 79 1.47 -3.78 6.69
CA ARG A 79 0.33 -4.67 7.01
C ARG A 79 0.30 -5.14 8.46
N LEU A 80 1.45 -5.34 9.09
CA LEU A 80 1.51 -5.72 10.51
C LEU A 80 0.91 -4.65 11.44
N LEU A 81 0.92 -3.37 11.04
CA LEU A 81 0.23 -2.31 11.78
C LEU A 81 -1.30 -2.48 11.71
N ALA A 82 -1.83 -2.93 10.58
CA ALA A 82 -3.24 -3.27 10.46
C ALA A 82 -3.61 -4.50 11.31
N VAL A 83 -2.77 -5.54 11.31
CA VAL A 83 -2.96 -6.71 12.18
C VAL A 83 -2.96 -6.30 13.66
N ALA A 84 -2.05 -5.40 14.05
CA ALA A 84 -2.00 -4.90 15.43
C ALA A 84 -3.28 -4.14 15.80
N GLU A 85 -3.79 -3.26 14.93
CA GLU A 85 -5.03 -2.53 15.21
C GLU A 85 -6.23 -3.47 15.31
N ILE A 86 -6.34 -4.45 14.43
CA ILE A 86 -7.40 -5.48 14.51
C ILE A 86 -7.36 -6.24 15.83
N GLY A 87 -6.17 -6.55 16.34
CA GLY A 87 -6.02 -7.36 17.55
C GLY A 87 -6.10 -6.58 18.87
N TRP A 88 -5.90 -5.24 18.84
CA TRP A 88 -5.77 -4.42 20.05
C TRP A 88 -6.77 -3.28 20.15
N SER A 89 -7.61 -3.05 19.13
CA SER A 89 -8.59 -1.96 19.12
C SER A 89 -10.01 -2.51 19.13
N ASP A 90 -10.83 -1.97 20.03
CA ASP A 90 -12.28 -2.21 20.06
C ASP A 90 -13.05 -1.18 19.23
N ALA A 91 -12.34 -0.23 18.58
CA ALA A 91 -12.97 0.81 17.78
C ALA A 91 -13.58 0.26 16.51
N GLU A 92 -14.66 0.88 16.03
CA GLU A 92 -15.19 0.63 14.70
C GLU A 92 -14.11 0.90 13.64
N LYS A 93 -14.02 0.02 12.64
CA LYS A 93 -13.00 0.11 11.61
C LYS A 93 -13.26 1.25 10.65
N ASP A 94 -12.29 2.15 10.55
CA ASP A 94 -12.25 3.25 9.59
C ASP A 94 -10.88 3.25 8.91
N PHE A 95 -10.84 2.77 7.64
CA PHE A 95 -9.60 2.68 6.88
C PHE A 95 -9.02 4.05 6.53
N ASP A 96 -9.86 5.07 6.36
CA ASP A 96 -9.40 6.43 6.06
C ASP A 96 -8.71 7.05 7.28
N ASP A 97 -9.28 6.86 8.47
CA ASP A 97 -8.64 7.29 9.71
C ASP A 97 -7.35 6.51 9.98
N PHE A 98 -7.38 5.17 9.84
CA PHE A 98 -6.18 4.34 9.93
C PHE A 98 -5.08 4.82 8.98
N SER A 99 -5.42 5.12 7.73
CA SER A 99 -4.46 5.57 6.70
C SER A 99 -3.83 6.92 7.05
N LYS A 100 -4.59 7.84 7.64
CA LYS A 100 -4.06 9.13 8.15
C LYS A 100 -3.04 8.92 9.29
N ARG A 101 -3.37 8.05 10.26
CA ARG A 101 -2.47 7.70 11.37
C ARG A 101 -1.24 6.93 10.90
N LEU A 102 -1.41 6.07 9.89
CA LEU A 102 -0.35 5.27 9.30
C LEU A 102 0.85 6.10 8.84
N SER A 103 0.62 7.25 8.22
CA SER A 103 1.69 8.14 7.75
C SER A 103 2.67 8.53 8.88
N ASN A 104 2.18 8.74 10.09
CA ASN A 104 3.02 9.03 11.26
C ASN A 104 3.82 7.79 11.71
N ASN A 105 3.19 6.62 11.72
CA ASN A 105 3.82 5.36 12.05
C ASN A 105 4.93 5.00 11.05
N LEU A 106 4.69 5.20 9.76
CA LEU A 106 5.70 4.98 8.71
C LEU A 106 6.90 5.92 8.85
N ASN A 107 6.68 7.18 9.23
CA ASN A 107 7.78 8.10 9.55
C ASN A 107 8.61 7.64 10.75
N TRP A 108 7.99 7.04 11.74
CA TRP A 108 8.69 6.47 12.88
C TRP A 108 9.50 5.24 12.47
N LEU A 109 8.92 4.31 11.70
CA LEU A 109 9.62 3.15 11.15
C LEU A 109 10.81 3.56 10.28
N ASP A 110 10.65 4.61 9.45
CA ASP A 110 11.70 5.14 8.60
C ASP A 110 12.90 5.65 9.43
N LYS A 111 12.63 6.41 10.50
CA LYS A 111 13.68 6.87 11.44
C LYS A 111 14.39 5.71 12.16
N LYS A 112 13.73 4.57 12.31
CA LYS A 112 14.31 3.35 12.90
C LYS A 112 15.08 2.50 11.88
N GLY A 113 15.08 2.89 10.61
CA GLY A 113 15.75 2.16 9.53
C GLY A 113 15.00 0.90 9.08
N VAL A 114 13.72 0.75 9.43
CA VAL A 114 12.90 -0.39 9.03
C VAL A 114 12.59 -0.32 7.54
N ASN A 115 12.82 -1.42 6.82
CA ASN A 115 12.59 -1.51 5.39
C ASN A 115 11.12 -1.85 5.06
N PHE A 116 10.17 -1.00 5.46
CA PHE A 116 8.76 -1.21 5.10
C PHE A 116 8.51 -0.97 3.61
N ARG A 117 7.49 -1.61 3.03
CA ARG A 117 6.98 -1.26 1.71
C ARG A 117 6.41 0.17 1.75
N ILE A 118 6.94 1.05 0.92
CA ILE A 118 6.37 2.39 0.75
C ILE A 118 4.99 2.23 0.09
N PRO A 119 3.88 2.71 0.69
CA PRO A 119 2.55 2.58 0.09
C PRO A 119 2.41 3.29 -1.26
N ASP A 120 1.37 2.98 -2.00
CA ASP A 120 1.04 3.66 -3.24
C ASP A 120 0.61 5.11 -2.98
N VAL A 121 0.74 5.99 -3.96
CA VAL A 121 0.24 7.36 -3.86
C VAL A 121 -1.29 7.35 -3.91
N ALA A 122 -1.92 8.12 -3.05
CA ALA A 122 -3.30 8.49 -3.25
C ALA A 122 -3.38 9.57 -4.34
N TYR A 123 -4.37 9.48 -5.23
CA TYR A 123 -4.56 10.48 -6.26
C TYR A 123 -6.02 10.81 -6.48
N SER A 124 -6.26 12.00 -7.01
CA SER A 124 -7.58 12.44 -7.48
C SER A 124 -7.45 13.12 -8.85
N THR A 125 -8.54 13.12 -9.61
CA THR A 125 -8.62 13.73 -10.93
C THR A 125 -9.75 14.75 -10.99
N THR A 126 -9.49 15.91 -11.59
CA THR A 126 -10.49 16.95 -11.85
C THR A 126 -10.56 17.20 -13.35
N TYR A 127 -11.69 16.86 -13.97
CA TYR A 127 -11.89 17.04 -15.41
C TYR A 127 -11.89 18.51 -15.81
N VAL A 128 -11.33 18.78 -16.98
CA VAL A 128 -11.26 20.12 -17.56
C VAL A 128 -11.93 20.17 -18.95
N ASN A 129 -12.42 21.35 -19.34
CA ASN A 129 -13.19 21.52 -20.57
C ASN A 129 -12.43 21.23 -21.89
N THR A 130 -11.12 21.02 -21.81
CA THR A 130 -10.23 20.75 -22.96
C THR A 130 -10.05 19.27 -23.28
N GLY A 131 -10.87 18.39 -22.71
CA GLY A 131 -10.81 16.95 -23.01
C GLY A 131 -9.72 16.17 -22.25
N GLY A 132 -9.34 16.65 -21.07
CA GLY A 132 -8.38 16.02 -20.16
C GLY A 132 -8.77 16.21 -18.71
N PHE A 133 -7.80 16.05 -17.82
CA PHE A 133 -7.98 16.27 -16.37
C PHE A 133 -6.68 16.73 -15.70
N ASP A 134 -6.82 17.36 -14.55
CA ASP A 134 -5.73 17.62 -13.64
C ASP A 134 -5.61 16.45 -12.66
N LEU A 135 -4.42 15.85 -12.59
CA LEU A 135 -4.05 14.79 -11.66
C LEU A 135 -3.36 15.38 -10.45
N VAL A 136 -3.94 15.18 -9.28
CA VAL A 136 -3.34 15.53 -8.00
C VAL A 136 -2.87 14.24 -7.32
N MET A 137 -1.58 14.17 -6.94
CA MET A 137 -0.99 13.04 -6.22
C MET A 137 -0.59 13.47 -4.80
N GLN A 138 -0.79 12.56 -3.83
CA GLN A 138 -0.40 12.78 -2.45
C GLN A 138 0.67 11.76 -2.03
N PRO A 139 1.81 12.22 -1.47
CA PRO A 139 2.82 11.30 -0.95
C PRO A 139 2.25 10.44 0.20
N PRO A 140 2.46 9.12 0.18
CA PRO A 140 1.94 8.21 1.21
C PRO A 140 2.65 8.35 2.56
N VAL A 141 3.84 8.97 2.56
CA VAL A 141 4.65 9.21 3.77
C VAL A 141 4.98 10.68 3.82
N LYS A 142 4.79 11.31 4.98
CA LYS A 142 5.03 12.74 5.18
C LYS A 142 6.46 13.14 4.81
N GLY A 143 6.58 14.06 3.84
CA GLY A 143 7.86 14.58 3.35
C GLY A 143 8.58 13.64 2.39
N ALA A 144 7.91 12.62 1.87
CA ALA A 144 8.40 11.89 0.71
C ALA A 144 8.16 12.72 -0.57
N ASN A 145 9.01 12.48 -1.56
CA ASN A 145 8.92 13.06 -2.89
C ASN A 145 8.40 12.04 -3.89
N ILE A 146 7.58 12.48 -4.82
CA ILE A 146 7.12 11.68 -5.95
C ILE A 146 7.89 12.15 -7.18
N TYR A 147 8.46 11.21 -7.95
CA TYR A 147 9.07 11.47 -9.26
C TYR A 147 8.28 10.71 -10.31
N TYR A 148 7.98 11.33 -11.44
CA TYR A 148 7.14 10.74 -12.47
C TYR A 148 7.64 11.00 -13.88
N THR A 149 7.15 10.18 -14.84
CA THR A 149 7.31 10.36 -16.28
C THR A 149 5.98 10.09 -16.98
N LEU A 150 5.76 10.75 -18.14
CA LEU A 150 4.59 10.56 -19.02
C LEU A 150 4.96 9.96 -20.38
N ASN A 151 6.25 9.81 -20.66
CA ASN A 151 6.81 9.38 -21.94
C ASN A 151 7.31 7.93 -21.95
N GLY A 152 6.97 7.16 -20.89
CA GLY A 152 7.39 5.76 -20.74
C GLY A 152 8.81 5.56 -20.18
N ASP A 153 9.60 6.63 -20.02
CA ASP A 153 10.94 6.54 -19.41
C ASP A 153 10.88 6.01 -17.95
N ASP A 154 12.00 5.51 -17.47
CA ASP A 154 12.13 5.11 -16.07
C ASP A 154 12.21 6.35 -15.15
N PRO A 155 11.25 6.55 -14.23
CA PRO A 155 11.25 7.68 -13.30
C PRO A 155 12.41 7.64 -12.29
N MET A 156 13.08 6.50 -12.12
CA MET A 156 14.31 6.39 -11.32
C MET A 156 15.46 7.18 -11.95
N LEU A 157 15.53 7.22 -13.27
CA LEU A 157 16.61 7.84 -14.05
C LEU A 157 16.24 9.23 -14.56
N LYS A 158 14.99 9.41 -15.00
CA LYS A 158 14.53 10.62 -15.72
C LYS A 158 13.27 11.26 -15.12
N GLY A 159 12.90 10.86 -13.90
CA GLY A 159 11.68 11.36 -13.27
C GLY A 159 11.70 12.84 -12.97
N THR A 160 10.61 13.52 -13.30
CA THR A 160 10.33 14.90 -12.90
C THR A 160 9.77 14.90 -11.49
N LEU A 161 10.27 15.79 -10.62
CA LEU A 161 9.72 15.95 -9.27
C LEU A 161 8.30 16.52 -9.35
N TYR A 162 7.35 15.81 -8.72
CA TYR A 162 5.98 16.26 -8.59
C TYR A 162 5.89 17.43 -7.59
N GLN A 163 5.43 18.59 -8.05
CA GLN A 163 5.29 19.81 -7.24
C GLN A 163 3.90 20.45 -7.34
N SER A 164 3.17 20.17 -8.41
CA SER A 164 1.85 20.74 -8.68
C SER A 164 1.01 19.75 -9.50
N PRO A 165 -0.32 19.94 -9.59
CA PRO A 165 -1.17 19.09 -10.42
C PRO A 165 -0.64 18.93 -11.85
N ILE A 166 -0.72 17.70 -12.37
CA ILE A 166 -0.25 17.36 -13.71
C ILE A 166 -1.46 17.45 -14.64
N ARG A 167 -1.38 18.28 -15.70
CA ARG A 167 -2.37 18.31 -16.75
C ARG A 167 -2.19 17.11 -17.66
N ILE A 168 -3.15 16.21 -17.67
CA ILE A 168 -3.24 15.06 -18.60
C ILE A 168 -4.20 15.41 -19.72
N ILE A 169 -3.72 15.34 -20.97
CA ILE A 169 -4.52 15.54 -22.18
C ILE A 169 -4.41 14.27 -23.01
N PHE A 170 -5.55 13.80 -23.53
CA PHE A 170 -5.59 12.63 -24.39
C PHE A 170 -5.38 13.06 -25.85
N GLU A 171 -4.20 12.78 -26.39
CA GLU A 171 -3.90 12.95 -27.81
C GLU A 171 -4.46 11.76 -28.59
N ASP A 172 -5.22 12.02 -29.65
CA ASP A 172 -5.80 11.01 -30.55
C ASP A 172 -6.52 9.84 -29.86
N ASN A 173 -7.15 10.09 -28.68
CA ASN A 173 -7.81 9.09 -27.84
C ASN A 173 -6.89 7.97 -27.30
N ASN A 174 -5.58 8.12 -27.40
CA ASN A 174 -4.67 7.17 -26.84
C ASN A 174 -4.65 7.20 -25.29
N PRO A 175 -4.52 6.05 -24.62
CA PRO A 175 -4.36 6.01 -23.17
C PRO A 175 -3.06 6.70 -22.76
N VAL A 176 -3.10 7.37 -21.62
CA VAL A 176 -1.90 7.99 -21.02
C VAL A 176 -1.39 7.11 -19.89
N GLN A 177 -0.13 6.73 -19.99
CA GLN A 177 0.57 5.99 -18.93
C GLN A 177 1.48 6.95 -18.15
N LEU A 178 1.26 7.03 -16.84
CA LEU A 178 2.15 7.72 -15.92
C LEU A 178 2.92 6.67 -15.11
N LYS A 179 4.24 6.70 -15.20
CA LYS A 179 5.12 5.93 -14.31
C LYS A 179 5.59 6.81 -13.18
N TYR A 180 5.69 6.27 -11.96
CA TYR A 180 6.18 7.02 -10.82
C TYR A 180 6.95 6.16 -9.82
N ILE A 181 7.79 6.83 -9.03
CA ILE A 181 8.42 6.30 -7.83
C ILE A 181 8.18 7.26 -6.67
N VAL A 182 8.23 6.73 -5.47
CA VAL A 182 8.22 7.52 -4.23
C VAL A 182 9.58 7.39 -3.55
N ARG A 183 10.22 8.52 -3.23
CA ARG A 183 11.44 8.58 -2.44
C ARG A 183 11.14 9.17 -1.08
N ASN A 184 11.36 8.43 -0.01
CA ASN A 184 11.18 8.92 1.35
C ASN A 184 12.34 9.81 1.83
N ARG A 185 12.24 10.33 3.05
CA ARG A 185 13.25 11.24 3.61
C ARG A 185 14.63 10.60 3.84
N THR A 186 14.69 9.30 4.07
CA THR A 186 15.94 8.56 4.27
C THR A 186 16.60 8.15 2.96
N GLY A 187 15.97 8.49 1.81
CA GLY A 187 16.49 8.20 0.48
C GLY A 187 16.05 6.84 -0.07
N ARG A 188 15.26 6.05 0.68
CA ARG A 188 14.68 4.80 0.17
C ARG A 188 13.66 5.11 -0.93
N VAL A 189 13.61 4.22 -1.93
CA VAL A 189 12.78 4.41 -3.11
C VAL A 189 11.85 3.20 -3.27
N SER A 190 10.60 3.45 -3.67
CA SER A 190 9.67 2.39 -4.05
C SER A 190 10.07 1.75 -5.38
N GLY A 191 9.52 0.57 -5.71
CA GLY A 191 9.51 0.09 -7.08
C GLY A 191 8.78 1.08 -8.01
N THR A 192 9.06 1.00 -9.31
CA THR A 192 8.36 1.79 -10.32
C THR A 192 6.92 1.33 -10.43
N ARG A 193 5.98 2.25 -10.34
CA ARG A 193 4.54 2.01 -10.39
C ARG A 193 3.92 2.72 -11.58
N VAL A 194 2.79 2.21 -12.02
CA VAL A 194 2.13 2.66 -13.24
C VAL A 194 0.68 3.03 -12.94
N LEU A 195 0.26 4.20 -13.40
CA LEU A 195 -1.14 4.59 -13.49
C LEU A 195 -1.50 4.67 -14.97
N ASN A 196 -2.57 4.01 -15.37
CA ASN A 196 -3.12 4.05 -16.72
C ASN A 196 -4.42 4.85 -16.71
N PHE A 197 -4.54 5.77 -17.65
CA PHE A 197 -5.71 6.62 -17.79
C PHE A 197 -6.26 6.47 -19.21
N ASP A 198 -7.52 6.09 -19.30
CA ASP A 198 -8.27 6.00 -20.55
C ASP A 198 -9.19 7.22 -20.71
N LYS A 199 -9.40 7.66 -21.94
CA LYS A 199 -10.41 8.67 -22.24
C LYS A 199 -11.79 8.04 -22.03
N LYS A 200 -12.57 8.62 -21.13
CA LYS A 200 -13.98 8.22 -20.92
C LYS A 200 -14.90 8.85 -21.94
#